data_57d6e03258c958a922bad4c94843d565
#
_entry.id   57d6e03258c958a922bad4c94843d565
#
_cell.length_a   1.000
_cell.length_b   1.000
_cell.length_c   1.000
_cell.angle_alpha   90.00
_cell.angle_beta   90.00
_cell.angle_gamma   90.00
#
_symmetry.space_group_name_H-M   'P 1'
#
loop_
_entity.id
_entity.type
_entity.pdbx_description
1 polymer ?
#
loop_
_entity_poly.entity_id
_entity_poly.type
_entity_poly.pdbx_seq_one_letter_code
_entity_poly.pdbx_strand_id
1 'polypeptide(L)'
;MTIPTILVKAARQIWNFEWKILMTGLAPSDSKGNYKRPLNFQKKIQIPTKEDLNNRDSNHMPCLIIGKSCPWAHRVWMMYEIKGLNKSINLHIAEVDSAGGRWILEPHIKGCKTLQELYRRCGNYQSRRATVPMLFDPGEGPKSISRLINNESAELVEILNSWPLNDNDIDLNPIKYKKKIIYWQNL
;
A
#
# COMPACT_ATOMS: atom_id res chain seq x y z
N MET A 1 41.35 -9.85 -23.45
CA MET A 1 41.77 -8.77 -22.51
C MET A 1 41.12 -9.01 -21.16
N THR A 2 41.95 -9.17 -20.11
CA THR A 2 41.44 -9.31 -18.73
C THR A 2 41.37 -7.95 -18.08
N ILE A 3 40.21 -7.61 -17.50
CA ILE A 3 40.05 -6.34 -16.79
C ILE A 3 40.90 -6.40 -15.51
N PRO A 4 41.75 -5.37 -15.24
CA PRO A 4 42.55 -5.32 -14.02
C PRO A 4 41.65 -5.40 -12.77
N THR A 5 42.04 -6.22 -11.81
CA THR A 5 41.28 -6.45 -10.56
C THR A 5 41.07 -5.18 -9.75
N ILE A 6 41.96 -4.22 -9.85
CA ILE A 6 41.85 -2.90 -9.18
C ILE A 6 40.66 -2.09 -9.73
N LEU A 7 40.40 -2.14 -11.04
CA LEU A 7 39.27 -1.47 -11.66
C LEU A 7 37.94 -2.12 -11.24
N VAL A 8 37.92 -3.45 -11.15
CA VAL A 8 36.73 -4.17 -10.68
C VAL A 8 36.40 -3.83 -9.22
N LYS A 9 37.43 -3.73 -8.37
CA LYS A 9 37.26 -3.32 -6.97
C LYS A 9 36.77 -1.89 -6.85
N ALA A 10 37.33 -0.95 -7.62
CA ALA A 10 36.91 0.44 -7.62
C ALA A 10 35.46 0.59 -8.10
N ALA A 11 35.09 -0.06 -9.20
CA ALA A 11 33.70 -0.05 -9.70
C ALA A 11 32.70 -0.59 -8.67
N ARG A 12 33.06 -1.70 -7.96
CA ARG A 12 32.22 -2.27 -6.89
C ARG A 12 32.06 -1.32 -5.71
N GLN A 13 33.15 -0.60 -5.33
CA GLN A 13 33.07 0.40 -4.24
C GLN A 13 32.17 1.57 -4.61
N ILE A 14 32.29 2.10 -5.84
CA ILE A 14 31.44 3.18 -6.35
C ILE A 14 29.97 2.73 -6.37
N TRP A 15 29.71 1.54 -6.93
CA TRP A 15 28.34 0.98 -6.94
C TRP A 15 27.75 0.82 -5.53
N ASN A 16 28.50 0.31 -4.57
CA ASN A 16 28.04 0.15 -3.20
C ASN A 16 27.77 1.52 -2.53
N PHE A 17 28.55 2.54 -2.85
CA PHE A 17 28.36 3.88 -2.34
C PHE A 17 27.09 4.53 -2.93
N GLU A 18 26.93 4.48 -4.24
CA GLU A 18 25.74 4.99 -4.92
C GLU A 18 24.48 4.26 -4.45
N TRP A 19 24.55 2.93 -4.35
CA TRP A 19 23.46 2.12 -3.82
C TRP A 19 23.08 2.52 -2.40
N LYS A 20 24.06 2.77 -1.53
CA LYS A 20 23.82 3.20 -0.16
C LYS A 20 23.13 4.56 -0.10
N ILE A 21 23.57 5.53 -0.92
CA ILE A 21 22.92 6.84 -1.02
C ILE A 21 21.47 6.68 -1.52
N LEU A 22 21.29 5.94 -2.60
CA LEU A 22 19.97 5.68 -3.16
C LEU A 22 19.03 5.05 -2.14
N MET A 23 19.49 4.01 -1.44
CA MET A 23 18.70 3.29 -0.45
C MET A 23 18.42 4.13 0.79
N THR A 24 19.30 5.02 1.21
CA THR A 24 19.04 5.96 2.30
C THR A 24 17.87 6.91 1.97
N GLY A 25 17.72 7.29 0.72
CA GLY A 25 16.59 8.10 0.25
C GLY A 25 15.31 7.31 -0.02
N LEU A 26 15.44 6.11 -0.60
CA LEU A 26 14.30 5.29 -1.02
C LEU A 26 13.75 4.38 0.09
N ALA A 27 14.61 3.86 0.94
CA ALA A 27 14.26 2.90 1.97
C ALA A 27 15.08 3.16 3.25
N PRO A 28 14.82 4.27 3.98
CA PRO A 28 15.54 4.57 5.21
C PRO A 28 15.38 3.42 6.19
N SER A 29 16.52 2.88 6.63
CA SER A 29 16.55 1.74 7.55
C SER A 29 16.94 2.21 8.96
N ASP A 30 16.50 1.46 9.97
CA ASP A 30 16.95 1.65 11.34
C ASP A 30 18.38 1.11 11.54
N SER A 31 18.91 1.24 12.77
CA SER A 31 20.26 0.75 13.13
C SER A 31 20.43 -0.77 12.97
N LYS A 32 19.34 -1.52 12.85
CA LYS A 32 19.33 -2.97 12.63
C LYS A 32 19.14 -3.34 11.14
N GLY A 33 19.07 -2.36 10.25
CA GLY A 33 18.87 -2.55 8.81
C GLY A 33 17.40 -2.78 8.41
N ASN A 34 16.44 -2.68 9.34
CA ASN A 34 15.03 -2.83 9.01
C ASN A 34 14.50 -1.54 8.37
N TYR A 35 13.78 -1.67 7.27
CA TYR A 35 13.11 -0.55 6.64
C TYR A 35 12.05 0.04 7.58
N LYS A 36 12.23 1.30 7.94
CA LYS A 36 11.20 2.08 8.61
C LYS A 36 10.36 2.81 7.58
N ARG A 37 9.17 2.28 7.34
CA ARG A 37 8.18 3.05 6.61
C ARG A 37 7.84 4.29 7.44
N PRO A 38 7.83 5.51 6.84
CA PRO A 38 7.32 6.67 7.55
C PRO A 38 5.92 6.35 8.04
N LEU A 39 5.74 6.31 9.36
CA LEU A 39 4.46 6.02 9.98
C LEU A 39 3.44 7.04 9.49
N ASN A 40 2.49 6.61 8.76
CA ASN A 40 1.37 7.43 8.33
C ASN A 40 0.32 7.48 9.44
N PHE A 41 0.51 8.34 10.31
CA PHE A 41 -0.22 9.38 11.02
C PHE A 41 -1.67 9.17 11.43
N GLN A 42 -2.31 8.06 11.24
CA GLN A 42 -3.64 7.96 11.82
C GLN A 42 -3.56 7.28 13.19
N LYS A 43 -3.65 8.10 14.22
CA LYS A 43 -3.78 7.64 15.61
C LYS A 43 -4.94 6.67 15.82
N LYS A 44 -5.88 6.60 14.87
CA LYS A 44 -7.01 5.67 14.90
C LYS A 44 -7.43 5.36 13.45
N ILE A 45 -7.32 4.11 13.07
CA ILE A 45 -7.86 3.61 11.81
C ILE A 45 -9.40 3.71 11.90
N GLN A 46 -10.00 4.49 11.00
CA GLN A 46 -11.45 4.60 10.89
C GLN A 46 -11.90 3.77 9.71
N ILE A 47 -12.48 2.61 9.98
CA ILE A 47 -13.12 1.75 8.98
C ILE A 47 -14.59 2.16 8.91
N PRO A 48 -15.17 2.34 7.72
CA PRO A 48 -16.61 2.58 7.57
C PRO A 48 -17.41 1.43 8.19
N THR A 49 -18.54 1.75 8.79
CA THR A 49 -19.46 0.74 9.31
C THR A 49 -20.19 0.03 8.17
N LYS A 50 -20.84 -1.10 8.47
CA LYS A 50 -21.69 -1.79 7.50
C LYS A 50 -22.85 -0.91 7.01
N GLU A 51 -23.39 -0.11 7.90
CA GLU A 51 -24.47 0.84 7.60
C GLU A 51 -23.98 1.95 6.68
N ASP A 52 -22.82 2.54 6.98
CA ASP A 52 -22.19 3.54 6.11
C ASP A 52 -22.00 2.99 4.68
N LEU A 53 -21.47 1.77 4.57
CA LEU A 53 -21.20 1.15 3.27
C LEU A 53 -22.49 0.86 2.49
N ASN A 54 -23.56 0.39 3.15
CA ASN A 54 -24.83 0.11 2.51
C ASN A 54 -25.54 1.36 1.96
N ASN A 55 -25.27 2.51 2.57
CA ASN A 55 -25.89 3.79 2.18
C ASN A 55 -25.08 4.55 1.11
N ARG A 56 -23.93 4.03 0.66
CA ARG A 56 -23.05 4.69 -0.31
C ARG A 56 -23.33 4.27 -1.74
N ASP A 57 -23.23 5.22 -2.64
CA ASP A 57 -23.13 4.93 -4.07
C ASP A 57 -21.81 4.19 -4.40
N SER A 58 -21.84 3.38 -5.45
CA SER A 58 -20.67 2.62 -5.92
C SER A 58 -19.44 3.50 -6.16
N ASN A 59 -19.62 4.73 -6.64
CA ASN A 59 -18.52 5.69 -6.88
C ASN A 59 -17.91 6.27 -5.59
N HIS A 60 -18.57 6.09 -4.46
CA HIS A 60 -18.14 6.61 -3.15
C HIS A 60 -17.67 5.49 -2.20
N MET A 61 -17.62 4.26 -2.67
CA MET A 61 -17.03 3.16 -1.90
C MET A 61 -15.55 3.40 -1.64
N PRO A 62 -15.02 2.92 -0.51
CA PRO A 62 -13.56 2.85 -0.29
C PRO A 62 -12.87 2.22 -1.48
N CYS A 63 -11.64 2.62 -1.74
CA CYS A 63 -10.89 2.12 -2.88
C CYS A 63 -9.55 1.55 -2.45
N LEU A 64 -9.30 0.31 -2.87
CA LEU A 64 -8.02 -0.35 -2.73
C LEU A 64 -7.20 -0.12 -3.99
N ILE A 65 -6.05 0.54 -3.84
CA ILE A 65 -5.10 0.76 -4.93
C ILE A 65 -3.96 -0.24 -4.80
N ILE A 66 -3.72 -0.98 -5.86
CA ILE A 66 -2.65 -1.96 -5.97
C ILE A 66 -1.75 -1.67 -7.18
N GLY A 67 -0.58 -2.30 -7.22
CA GLY A 67 0.29 -2.34 -8.40
C GLY A 67 0.69 -3.77 -8.67
N LYS A 68 0.54 -4.24 -9.91
CA LYS A 68 0.80 -5.63 -10.32
C LYS A 68 2.22 -6.10 -10.02
N SER A 69 3.20 -5.20 -10.09
CA SER A 69 4.62 -5.50 -9.83
C SER A 69 5.01 -5.48 -8.36
N CYS A 70 4.09 -5.15 -7.45
CA CYS A 70 4.38 -5.02 -6.02
C CYS A 70 3.93 -6.27 -5.24
N PRO A 71 4.84 -7.09 -4.68
CA PRO A 71 4.48 -8.29 -3.93
C PRO A 71 3.68 -7.98 -2.65
N TRP A 72 3.94 -6.82 -2.03
CA TRP A 72 3.18 -6.36 -0.87
C TRP A 72 1.73 -6.00 -1.21
N ALA A 73 1.48 -5.46 -2.40
CA ALA A 73 0.14 -5.21 -2.88
C ALA A 73 -0.58 -6.50 -3.28
N HIS A 74 0.15 -7.48 -3.83
CA HIS A 74 -0.39 -8.75 -4.26
C HIS A 74 -1.04 -9.54 -3.12
N ARG A 75 -0.41 -9.60 -1.95
CA ARG A 75 -1.01 -10.31 -0.79
C ARG A 75 -2.32 -9.67 -0.31
N VAL A 76 -2.44 -8.35 -0.43
CA VAL A 76 -3.66 -7.62 -0.07
C VAL A 76 -4.74 -7.83 -1.13
N TRP A 77 -4.34 -7.89 -2.41
CA TRP A 77 -5.25 -8.22 -3.50
C TRP A 77 -5.82 -9.64 -3.38
N MET A 78 -4.99 -10.64 -3.04
CA MET A 78 -5.48 -11.98 -2.76
C MET A 78 -6.53 -11.99 -1.64
N MET A 79 -6.31 -11.24 -0.55
CA MET A 79 -7.28 -11.12 0.53
C MET A 79 -8.60 -10.49 0.04
N TYR A 80 -8.52 -9.43 -0.77
CA TYR A 80 -9.69 -8.78 -1.38
C TYR A 80 -10.54 -9.77 -2.21
N GLU A 81 -9.90 -10.57 -3.06
CA GLU A 81 -10.59 -11.58 -3.89
C GLU A 81 -11.20 -12.71 -3.05
N ILE A 82 -10.43 -13.29 -2.12
CA ILE A 82 -10.90 -14.39 -1.27
C ILE A 82 -12.11 -13.99 -0.42
N LYS A 83 -12.12 -12.75 0.06
CA LYS A 83 -13.21 -12.22 0.89
C LYS A 83 -14.41 -11.73 0.08
N GLY A 84 -14.31 -11.66 -1.25
CA GLY A 84 -15.40 -11.17 -2.12
C GLY A 84 -15.75 -9.71 -1.84
N LEU A 85 -14.76 -8.81 -1.77
CA LEU A 85 -14.97 -7.43 -1.34
C LEU A 85 -15.39 -6.47 -2.46
N ASN A 86 -15.60 -6.96 -3.67
CA ASN A 86 -15.89 -6.17 -4.88
C ASN A 86 -17.19 -5.34 -4.81
N LYS A 87 -18.10 -5.66 -3.89
CA LYS A 87 -19.34 -4.89 -3.68
C LYS A 87 -19.16 -3.74 -2.68
N SER A 88 -18.11 -3.77 -1.87
CA SER A 88 -17.91 -2.82 -0.77
C SER A 88 -16.60 -2.07 -0.83
N ILE A 89 -15.69 -2.47 -1.72
CA ILE A 89 -14.42 -1.82 -1.97
C ILE A 89 -14.17 -1.79 -3.48
N ASN A 90 -13.94 -0.62 -4.05
CA ASN A 90 -13.49 -0.48 -5.43
C ASN A 90 -12.02 -0.89 -5.54
N LEU A 91 -11.66 -1.64 -6.59
CA LEU A 91 -10.28 -1.99 -6.89
C LEU A 91 -9.75 -1.10 -8.00
N HIS A 92 -8.58 -0.51 -7.79
CA HIS A 92 -7.86 0.25 -8.80
C HIS A 92 -6.44 -0.28 -8.97
N ILE A 93 -6.05 -0.53 -10.21
CA ILE A 93 -4.70 -1.01 -10.53
C ILE A 93 -3.88 0.18 -11.03
N ALA A 94 -2.93 0.62 -10.21
CA ALA A 94 -1.99 1.65 -10.59
C ALA A 94 -0.89 1.09 -11.49
N GLU A 95 -0.49 1.88 -12.49
CA GLU A 95 0.58 1.55 -13.42
C GLU A 95 1.86 2.30 -13.06
N VAL A 96 3.01 1.76 -13.47
CA VAL A 96 4.31 2.41 -13.25
C VAL A 96 4.61 3.31 -14.45
N ASP A 97 4.84 4.59 -14.19
CA ASP A 97 5.40 5.50 -15.18
C ASP A 97 6.83 5.06 -15.56
N SER A 98 7.02 4.70 -16.81
CA SER A 98 8.29 4.22 -17.33
C SER A 98 9.43 5.26 -17.26
N ALA A 99 9.08 6.55 -17.27
CA ALA A 99 10.04 7.64 -17.27
C ALA A 99 10.41 8.14 -15.87
N GLY A 100 9.51 8.03 -14.89
CA GLY A 100 9.67 8.66 -13.59
C GLY A 100 9.57 7.74 -12.37
N GLY A 101 9.28 6.46 -12.56
CA GLY A 101 9.13 5.50 -11.45
C GLY A 101 7.98 5.83 -10.49
N ARG A 102 6.98 6.59 -10.96
CA ARG A 102 5.80 6.98 -10.19
C ARG A 102 4.64 6.05 -10.48
N TRP A 103 3.74 5.90 -9.53
CA TRP A 103 2.47 5.23 -9.74
C TRP A 103 1.47 6.18 -10.39
N ILE A 104 0.97 5.81 -11.56
CA ILE A 104 -0.04 6.53 -12.35
C ILE A 104 -1.40 5.91 -12.08
N LEU A 105 -2.40 6.77 -11.96
CA LEU A 105 -3.80 6.41 -11.75
C LEU A 105 -4.57 6.64 -13.06
N GLU A 106 -4.88 5.54 -13.76
CA GLU A 106 -5.68 5.57 -14.99
C GLU A 106 -6.82 4.55 -14.86
N PRO A 107 -8.08 4.98 -14.88
CA PRO A 107 -8.56 6.37 -14.91
C PRO A 107 -8.21 7.18 -13.66
N HIS A 108 -8.22 8.52 -13.78
CA HIS A 108 -7.91 9.41 -12.66
C HIS A 108 -8.85 9.21 -11.48
N ILE A 109 -8.34 9.23 -10.26
CA ILE A 109 -9.12 9.10 -9.04
C ILE A 109 -9.27 10.47 -8.38
N LYS A 110 -10.51 10.95 -8.20
CA LYS A 110 -10.79 12.28 -7.62
C LYS A 110 -9.97 13.41 -8.26
N GLY A 111 -9.71 13.31 -9.58
CA GLY A 111 -8.89 14.26 -10.34
C GLY A 111 -7.38 14.11 -10.15
N CYS A 112 -6.92 13.15 -9.36
CA CYS A 112 -5.50 12.86 -9.18
C CYS A 112 -5.00 11.95 -10.30
N LYS A 113 -3.90 12.34 -10.95
CA LYS A 113 -3.22 11.57 -12.01
C LYS A 113 -2.20 10.59 -11.44
N THR A 114 -1.66 10.91 -10.27
CA THR A 114 -0.63 10.12 -9.62
C THR A 114 -1.04 9.72 -8.21
N LEU A 115 -0.51 8.59 -7.75
CA LEU A 115 -0.71 8.14 -6.38
C LEU A 115 -0.19 9.17 -5.36
N GLN A 116 0.87 9.91 -5.70
CA GLN A 116 1.41 10.95 -4.83
C GLN A 116 0.44 12.12 -4.64
N GLU A 117 -0.27 12.52 -5.70
CA GLU A 117 -1.34 13.55 -5.60
C GLU A 117 -2.47 13.06 -4.69
N LEU A 118 -2.86 11.78 -4.82
CA LEU A 118 -3.89 11.19 -3.98
C LEU A 118 -3.46 11.13 -2.50
N TYR A 119 -2.21 10.76 -2.21
CA TYR A 119 -1.67 10.82 -0.84
C TYR A 119 -1.75 12.22 -0.25
N ARG A 120 -1.39 13.25 -1.02
CA ARG A 120 -1.52 14.67 -0.60
C ARG A 120 -2.98 15.04 -0.33
N ARG A 121 -3.89 14.61 -1.20
CA ARG A 121 -5.33 14.84 -1.03
C ARG A 121 -5.89 14.20 0.23
N CYS A 122 -5.36 13.06 0.65
CA CYS A 122 -5.70 12.40 1.91
C CYS A 122 -5.05 13.05 3.14
N GLY A 123 -4.46 14.25 3.02
CA GLY A 123 -3.82 14.97 4.12
C GLY A 123 -2.41 14.50 4.46
N ASN A 124 -1.82 13.63 3.68
CA ASN A 124 -0.47 13.12 3.90
C ASN A 124 0.59 13.96 3.16
N TYR A 125 0.80 15.19 3.62
CA TYR A 125 1.76 16.12 3.02
C TYR A 125 3.22 15.74 3.24
N GLN A 126 3.51 14.91 4.24
CA GLN A 126 4.88 14.58 4.63
C GLN A 126 5.43 13.32 3.95
N SER A 127 4.57 12.53 3.31
CA SER A 127 5.02 11.32 2.62
C SER A 127 5.81 11.71 1.36
N ARG A 128 7.12 11.58 1.43
CA ARG A 128 8.00 11.72 0.26
C ARG A 128 7.78 10.61 -0.75
N ARG A 129 7.15 9.49 -0.34
CA ARG A 129 6.98 8.30 -1.15
C ARG A 129 5.53 7.81 -1.11
N ALA A 130 4.89 7.81 -2.27
CA ALA A 130 3.61 7.17 -2.47
C ALA A 130 3.82 5.67 -2.75
N THR A 131 3.22 4.80 -1.95
CA THR A 131 3.41 3.34 -2.03
C THR A 131 2.07 2.62 -2.21
N VAL A 132 2.12 1.47 -2.89
CA VAL A 132 1.04 0.49 -2.94
C VAL A 132 1.40 -0.68 -2.01
N PRO A 133 0.39 -1.37 -1.42
CA PRO A 133 -1.03 -1.08 -1.49
C PRO A 133 -1.44 0.19 -0.74
N MET A 134 -2.60 0.76 -1.10
CA MET A 134 -3.23 1.87 -0.40
C MET A 134 -4.73 1.63 -0.34
N LEU A 135 -5.31 1.63 0.85
CA LEU A 135 -6.76 1.67 1.04
C LEU A 135 -7.14 3.07 1.50
N PHE A 136 -8.00 3.73 0.74
CA PHE A 136 -8.49 5.05 1.10
C PHE A 136 -10.02 5.15 0.98
N ASP A 137 -10.59 6.07 1.72
CA ASP A 137 -12.00 6.42 1.68
C ASP A 137 -12.16 7.73 0.91
N PRO A 138 -12.86 7.73 -0.24
CA PRO A 138 -13.09 8.95 -1.01
C PRO A 138 -14.04 9.93 -0.33
N GLY A 139 -14.79 9.49 0.71
CA GLY A 139 -15.87 10.25 1.33
C GLY A 139 -17.14 10.30 0.47
N GLU A 140 -18.22 10.83 1.03
CA GLU A 140 -19.60 10.74 0.51
C GLU A 140 -19.99 11.85 -0.47
N GLY A 141 -19.10 12.41 -1.22
CA GLY A 141 -19.46 13.42 -2.20
C GLY A 141 -18.28 14.12 -2.84
N PRO A 142 -18.55 14.98 -3.83
CA PRO A 142 -17.46 15.61 -4.59
C PRO A 142 -16.60 16.55 -3.76
N LYS A 143 -17.15 17.14 -2.70
CA LYS A 143 -16.45 18.06 -1.78
C LYS A 143 -15.96 17.39 -0.49
N SER A 144 -16.23 16.11 -0.31
CA SER A 144 -15.81 15.38 0.89
C SER A 144 -14.29 15.21 0.96
N ILE A 145 -13.77 15.20 2.18
CA ILE A 145 -12.35 15.02 2.43
C ILE A 145 -12.04 13.53 2.26
N SER A 146 -11.21 13.21 1.29
CA SER A 146 -10.66 11.87 1.14
C SER A 146 -9.69 11.59 2.30
N ARG A 147 -9.72 10.36 2.83
CA ARG A 147 -8.84 9.96 3.92
C ARG A 147 -8.12 8.65 3.61
N LEU A 148 -6.87 8.57 3.99
CA LEU A 148 -6.13 7.32 3.99
C LEU A 148 -6.64 6.44 5.14
N ILE A 149 -7.14 5.24 4.83
CA ILE A 149 -7.47 4.24 5.84
C ILE A 149 -6.20 3.55 6.30
N ASN A 150 -5.46 2.95 5.36
CA ASN A 150 -4.18 2.28 5.66
C ASN A 150 -3.36 2.05 4.38
N ASN A 151 -2.05 1.90 4.50
CA ASN A 151 -1.14 1.53 3.42
C ASN A 151 -0.08 0.49 3.85
N GLU A 152 -0.19 -0.04 5.07
CA GLU A 152 0.67 -1.12 5.54
C GLU A 152 0.05 -2.47 5.18
N SER A 153 0.72 -3.23 4.33
CA SER A 153 0.13 -4.45 3.76
C SER A 153 -0.21 -5.52 4.79
N ALA A 154 0.53 -5.62 5.89
CA ALA A 154 0.23 -6.55 6.97
C ALA A 154 -1.07 -6.16 7.70
N GLU A 155 -1.22 -4.88 8.02
CA GLU A 155 -2.42 -4.35 8.67
C GLU A 155 -3.63 -4.38 7.73
N LEU A 156 -3.42 -4.11 6.43
CA LEU A 156 -4.48 -4.21 5.43
C LEU A 156 -5.07 -5.60 5.32
N VAL A 157 -4.25 -6.65 5.41
CA VAL A 157 -4.75 -8.04 5.44
C VAL A 157 -5.68 -8.27 6.64
N GLU A 158 -5.33 -7.76 7.83
CA GLU A 158 -6.18 -7.86 9.03
C GLU A 158 -7.47 -7.04 8.86
N ILE A 159 -7.37 -5.81 8.35
CA ILE A 159 -8.51 -4.93 8.09
C ILE A 159 -9.50 -5.59 7.11
N LEU A 160 -9.00 -6.12 5.99
CA LEU A 160 -9.84 -6.76 4.99
C LEU A 160 -10.42 -8.09 5.50
N ASN A 161 -9.71 -8.84 6.33
CA ASN A 161 -10.23 -10.05 6.95
C ASN A 161 -11.46 -9.76 7.83
N SER A 162 -11.45 -8.62 8.52
CA SER A 162 -12.54 -8.16 9.40
C SER A 162 -13.47 -7.13 8.73
N TRP A 163 -13.44 -6.99 7.40
CA TRP A 163 -14.24 -5.99 6.69
C TRP A 163 -15.74 -6.20 6.92
N PRO A 164 -16.51 -5.15 7.27
CA PRO A 164 -17.88 -5.32 7.76
C PRO A 164 -18.88 -5.75 6.69
N LEU A 165 -18.57 -5.56 5.40
CA LEU A 165 -19.40 -5.97 4.29
C LEU A 165 -18.59 -6.78 3.29
N ASN A 166 -18.77 -8.10 3.29
CA ASN A 166 -18.09 -9.06 2.43
C ASN A 166 -19.07 -10.17 2.00
N ASP A 167 -18.78 -10.82 0.87
CA ASP A 167 -19.60 -11.92 0.34
C ASP A 167 -19.19 -13.27 0.93
N ASN A 168 -18.04 -13.33 1.59
CA ASN A 168 -17.47 -14.58 2.07
C ASN A 168 -17.02 -14.47 3.54
N ASP A 169 -17.69 -15.18 4.42
CA ASP A 169 -17.49 -15.13 5.87
C ASP A 169 -16.28 -15.94 6.37
N ILE A 170 -15.36 -16.32 5.46
CA ILE A 170 -14.14 -17.04 5.82
C ILE A 170 -13.24 -16.15 6.68
N ASP A 171 -12.97 -16.59 7.91
CA ASP A 171 -11.93 -15.99 8.75
C ASP A 171 -10.57 -16.60 8.42
N LEU A 172 -9.68 -15.79 7.83
CA LEU A 172 -8.33 -16.19 7.43
C LEU A 172 -7.28 -15.98 8.54
N ASN A 173 -7.69 -15.44 9.70
CA ASN A 173 -6.85 -15.32 10.88
C ASN A 173 -7.51 -15.86 12.14
N PRO A 174 -8.01 -17.12 12.14
CA PRO A 174 -8.74 -17.67 13.26
C PRO A 174 -7.84 -17.84 14.49
N ILE A 175 -8.40 -17.54 15.66
CA ILE A 175 -7.69 -17.55 16.96
C ILE A 175 -6.90 -18.84 17.18
N LYS A 176 -7.48 -19.99 16.80
CA LYS A 176 -6.84 -21.32 16.95
C LYS A 176 -5.51 -21.47 16.21
N TYR A 177 -5.29 -20.71 15.13
CA TYR A 177 -4.05 -20.74 14.32
C TYR A 177 -3.16 -19.51 14.50
N LYS A 178 -3.58 -18.53 15.28
CA LYS A 178 -2.87 -17.25 15.43
C LYS A 178 -1.39 -17.40 15.77
N LYS A 179 -1.01 -18.30 16.66
CA LYS A 179 0.40 -18.56 17.00
C LYS A 179 1.21 -19.07 15.80
N LYS A 180 0.63 -19.97 14.99
CA LYS A 180 1.28 -20.48 13.77
C LYS A 180 1.40 -19.40 12.71
N ILE A 181 0.37 -18.60 12.51
CA ILE A 181 0.37 -17.49 11.55
C ILE A 181 1.46 -16.48 11.90
N ILE A 182 1.54 -16.05 13.17
CA ILE A 182 2.58 -15.11 13.63
C ILE A 182 3.99 -15.72 13.45
N TYR A 183 4.17 -16.99 13.71
CA TYR A 183 5.45 -17.68 13.50
C TYR A 183 5.89 -17.56 12.03
N TRP A 184 5.02 -17.89 11.08
CA TRP A 184 5.31 -17.80 9.64
C TRP A 184 5.48 -16.36 9.11
N GLN A 185 4.84 -15.39 9.74
CA GLN A 185 5.01 -13.97 9.38
C GLN A 185 6.36 -13.38 9.81
N ASN A 186 7.04 -14.00 10.78
CA ASN A 186 8.31 -13.52 11.35
C ASN A 186 9.54 -14.30 10.84
N LEU A 187 9.36 -15.25 9.91
CA LEU A 187 10.45 -15.91 9.19
C LEU A 187 10.95 -15.07 8.03
#